data_dcad3be2022f5a436111d16d47d87ba3
#
_entry.id   dcad3be2022f5a436111d16d47d87ba3
#
_cell.length_a   1.000
_cell.length_b   1.000
_cell.length_c   1.000
_cell.angle_alpha   90.00
_cell.angle_beta   90.00
_cell.angle_gamma   90.00
#
_symmetry.space_group_name_H-M   'P 1'
#
loop_
_entity.id
_entity.type
_entity.pdbx_description
1 polymer ?
#
loop_
_entity_poly.entity_id
_entity_poly.type
_entity_poly.pdbx_seq_one_letter_code
_entity_poly.pdbx_strand_id
1 'polypeptide(L)'
;MARTWQRLIVPAALLAAVLAVSPAASARTLSIAKAKAAAQKFLNEDAKFYPYEPAKHVTTCERKSARTVDCAYKAVRDNGTADCGTVRVRLKTRKSKRPSVHYRGAGFMCAP
;
A
#
# COMPACT_ATOMS: atom_id res chain seq x y z
N MET A 1 6.51 43.81 -33.94
CA MET A 1 5.16 43.26 -33.71
C MET A 1 5.15 41.78 -33.67
N ALA A 2 5.60 41.14 -34.71
CA ALA A 2 5.51 39.69 -34.80
C ALA A 2 6.21 38.93 -33.68
N ARG A 3 7.24 39.47 -33.14
CA ARG A 3 8.04 38.85 -32.12
C ARG A 3 7.32 38.55 -30.83
N THR A 4 6.24 39.24 -30.56
CA THR A 4 5.49 39.03 -29.29
C THR A 4 4.76 37.70 -29.29
N TRP A 5 4.43 37.16 -30.42
CA TRP A 5 3.64 35.94 -30.49
C TRP A 5 4.46 34.71 -30.17
N GLN A 6 5.71 34.75 -30.47
CA GLN A 6 6.60 33.63 -30.23
C GLN A 6 6.70 33.25 -28.76
N ARG A 7 6.61 34.22 -27.88
CA ARG A 7 6.73 33.99 -26.45
C ARG A 7 5.56 33.22 -25.87
N LEU A 8 4.41 33.34 -26.48
CA LEU A 8 3.23 32.67 -25.97
C LEU A 8 3.24 31.17 -26.25
N ILE A 9 3.88 30.77 -27.31
CA ILE A 9 3.89 29.39 -27.75
C ILE A 9 4.78 28.53 -26.85
N VAL A 10 5.93 29.03 -26.46
CA VAL A 10 6.92 28.27 -25.72
C VAL A 10 6.40 27.77 -24.37
N PRO A 11 5.76 28.61 -23.53
CA PRO A 11 5.26 28.15 -22.25
C PRO A 11 4.25 27.02 -22.34
N ALA A 12 3.42 27.05 -23.35
CA ALA A 12 2.43 25.99 -23.52
C ALA A 12 3.07 24.62 -23.79
N ALA A 13 4.13 24.62 -24.59
CA ALA A 13 4.83 23.38 -24.89
C ALA A 13 5.49 22.78 -23.65
N LEU A 14 6.04 23.59 -22.80
CA LEU A 14 6.66 23.14 -21.56
C LEU A 14 5.67 22.50 -20.62
N LEU A 15 4.49 23.07 -20.48
CA LEU A 15 3.45 22.52 -19.63
C LEU A 15 3.01 21.14 -20.11
N ALA A 16 2.87 20.96 -21.37
CA ALA A 16 2.49 19.68 -21.94
C ALA A 16 3.51 18.58 -21.62
N ALA A 17 4.78 18.90 -21.67
CA ALA A 17 5.84 17.95 -21.38
C ALA A 17 5.79 17.48 -19.92
N VAL A 18 5.55 18.38 -18.99
CA VAL A 18 5.46 18.04 -17.58
C VAL A 18 4.30 17.10 -17.31
N LEU A 19 3.16 17.36 -17.90
CA LEU A 19 1.99 16.51 -17.72
C LEU A 19 2.19 15.10 -18.25
N ALA A 20 2.94 14.94 -19.31
CA ALA A 20 3.19 13.65 -19.91
C ALA A 20 4.03 12.72 -19.02
N VAL A 21 4.91 13.28 -18.20
CA VAL A 21 5.79 12.49 -17.34
C VAL A 21 5.08 11.98 -16.08
N SER A 22 4.27 12.81 -15.44
CA SER A 22 3.65 12.52 -14.17
C SER A 22 2.81 11.24 -14.13
N PRO A 23 1.92 10.96 -15.10
CA PRO A 23 1.08 9.76 -15.07
C PRO A 23 1.89 8.46 -15.13
N ALA A 24 2.96 8.43 -15.86
CA ALA A 24 3.79 7.23 -16.01
C ALA A 24 4.43 6.82 -14.68
N ALA A 25 4.89 7.78 -13.90
CA ALA A 25 5.50 7.52 -12.60
C ALA A 25 4.45 6.99 -11.61
N SER A 26 3.23 7.54 -11.63
CA SER A 26 2.15 7.15 -10.72
C SER A 26 1.68 5.72 -10.95
N ALA A 27 1.70 5.22 -12.17
CA ALA A 27 1.22 3.89 -12.52
C ALA A 27 2.03 2.76 -11.88
N ARG A 28 3.20 3.04 -11.32
CA ARG A 28 4.10 2.04 -10.74
C ARG A 28 4.09 2.03 -9.22
N THR A 29 3.14 2.69 -8.62
CA THR A 29 3.04 2.82 -7.16
C THR A 29 1.99 1.85 -6.63
N LEU A 30 2.32 1.17 -5.53
CA LEU A 30 1.35 0.37 -4.80
C LEU A 30 0.41 1.29 -4.03
N SER A 31 -0.89 1.22 -4.30
CA SER A 31 -1.86 2.04 -3.59
C SER A 31 -2.12 1.50 -2.19
N ILE A 32 -2.49 2.38 -1.26
CA ILE A 32 -2.84 1.99 0.11
C ILE A 32 -4.06 1.07 0.09
N ALA A 33 -5.08 1.38 -0.70
CA ALA A 33 -6.28 0.56 -0.79
C ALA A 33 -5.96 -0.87 -1.28
N LYS A 34 -5.13 -0.98 -2.30
CA LYS A 34 -4.71 -2.28 -2.83
C LYS A 34 -3.88 -3.05 -1.82
N ALA A 35 -2.98 -2.38 -1.12
CA ALA A 35 -2.17 -2.98 -0.07
C ALA A 35 -3.04 -3.50 1.07
N LYS A 36 -4.01 -2.72 1.51
CA LYS A 36 -4.93 -3.12 2.58
C LYS A 36 -5.73 -4.36 2.19
N ALA A 37 -6.25 -4.40 0.98
CA ALA A 37 -6.98 -5.55 0.48
C ALA A 37 -6.11 -6.80 0.41
N ALA A 38 -4.87 -6.67 -0.07
CA ALA A 38 -3.93 -7.78 -0.14
C ALA A 38 -3.54 -8.28 1.26
N ALA A 39 -3.33 -7.38 2.20
CA ALA A 39 -3.02 -7.72 3.59
C ALA A 39 -4.17 -8.49 4.23
N GLN A 40 -5.41 -8.02 4.08
CA GLN A 40 -6.56 -8.69 4.65
C GLN A 40 -6.78 -10.07 4.04
N LYS A 41 -6.60 -10.21 2.75
CA LYS A 41 -6.68 -11.50 2.07
C LYS A 41 -5.65 -12.49 2.59
N PHE A 42 -4.41 -12.03 2.78
CA PHE A 42 -3.35 -12.83 3.34
C PHE A 42 -3.69 -13.33 4.75
N LEU A 43 -4.19 -12.44 5.61
CA LEU A 43 -4.58 -12.78 6.97
C LEU A 43 -5.74 -13.78 6.99
N ASN A 44 -6.71 -13.62 6.10
CA ASN A 44 -7.84 -14.54 5.99
C ASN A 44 -7.40 -15.93 5.54
N GLU A 45 -6.47 -16.02 4.62
CA GLU A 45 -5.92 -17.29 4.16
C GLU A 45 -5.09 -17.97 5.24
N ASP A 46 -4.28 -17.20 5.95
CA ASP A 46 -3.49 -17.71 7.08
C ASP A 46 -4.38 -18.28 8.18
N ALA A 47 -5.50 -17.65 8.45
CA ALA A 47 -6.45 -18.08 9.47
C ALA A 47 -7.00 -19.49 9.23
N LYS A 48 -7.00 -19.96 8.00
CA LYS A 48 -7.45 -21.34 7.68
C LYS A 48 -6.55 -22.40 8.29
N PHE A 49 -5.29 -22.09 8.53
CA PHE A 49 -4.35 -22.99 9.16
C PHE A 49 -4.39 -22.94 10.68
N TYR A 50 -5.04 -21.93 11.25
CA TYR A 50 -5.13 -21.70 12.68
C TYR A 50 -6.57 -21.42 13.09
N PRO A 51 -7.48 -22.42 12.96
CA PRO A 51 -8.91 -22.16 13.15
C PRO A 51 -9.31 -21.80 14.58
N TYR A 52 -8.44 -22.06 15.55
CA TYR A 52 -8.69 -21.73 16.97
C TYR A 52 -8.26 -20.33 17.35
N GLU A 53 -7.55 -19.65 16.48
CA GLU A 53 -7.13 -18.28 16.76
C GLU A 53 -8.21 -17.30 16.31
N PRO A 54 -8.33 -16.14 16.99
CA PRO A 54 -9.28 -15.12 16.56
C PRO A 54 -8.89 -14.54 15.21
N ALA A 55 -9.89 -14.09 14.46
CA ALA A 55 -9.66 -13.49 13.16
C ALA A 55 -8.82 -12.22 13.29
N LYS A 56 -7.88 -12.04 12.37
CA LYS A 56 -7.02 -10.88 12.30
C LYS A 56 -7.61 -9.87 11.32
N HIS A 57 -7.72 -8.62 11.75
CA HIS A 57 -8.27 -7.55 10.93
C HIS A 57 -7.25 -6.43 10.74
N VAL A 58 -7.10 -6.01 9.50
CA VAL A 58 -6.25 -4.85 9.19
C VAL A 58 -6.89 -3.60 9.77
N THR A 59 -6.09 -2.83 10.51
CA THR A 59 -6.54 -1.58 11.12
C THR A 59 -6.08 -0.37 10.34
N THR A 60 -4.77 -0.20 10.19
CA THR A 60 -4.20 0.94 9.48
C THR A 60 -3.07 0.47 8.58
N CYS A 61 -2.82 1.22 7.52
CA CYS A 61 -1.70 0.97 6.62
C CYS A 61 -0.86 2.24 6.48
N GLU A 62 0.45 2.07 6.45
CA GLU A 62 1.40 3.16 6.34
C GLU A 62 2.36 2.91 5.18
N ARG A 63 2.52 3.91 4.32
CA ARG A 63 3.45 3.82 3.20
C ARG A 63 4.89 3.91 3.69
N LYS A 64 5.72 2.97 3.26
CA LYS A 64 7.16 2.97 3.51
C LYS A 64 7.95 3.41 2.30
N SER A 65 7.49 3.08 1.11
CA SER A 65 8.07 3.51 -0.16
C SER A 65 7.01 3.43 -1.25
N ALA A 66 7.39 3.76 -2.48
CA ALA A 66 6.46 3.69 -3.61
C ALA A 66 5.86 2.30 -3.80
N ARG A 67 6.59 1.26 -3.46
CA ARG A 67 6.18 -0.13 -3.66
C ARG A 67 6.01 -0.94 -2.37
N THR A 68 6.13 -0.31 -1.22
CA THR A 68 6.05 -0.99 0.06
C THR A 68 5.09 -0.27 0.99
N VAL A 69 4.14 -1.03 1.55
CA VAL A 69 3.16 -0.54 2.52
C VAL A 69 3.12 -1.54 3.67
N ASP A 70 3.20 -1.04 4.89
CA ASP A 70 3.04 -1.84 6.09
C ASP A 70 1.62 -1.65 6.63
N CYS A 71 0.94 -2.75 6.89
CA CYS A 71 -0.41 -2.73 7.43
C CYS A 71 -0.43 -3.38 8.80
N ALA A 72 -0.93 -2.65 9.79
CA ALA A 72 -1.12 -3.18 11.12
C ALA A 72 -2.39 -4.03 11.18
N TYR A 73 -2.37 -5.08 11.98
CA TYR A 73 -3.55 -5.89 12.24
C TYR A 73 -3.78 -6.07 13.72
N LYS A 74 -5.02 -6.41 14.06
CA LYS A 74 -5.43 -6.71 15.43
C LYS A 74 -6.37 -7.91 15.42
N ALA A 75 -6.21 -8.78 16.42
CA ALA A 75 -7.10 -9.88 16.67
C ALA A 75 -7.52 -9.83 18.13
N VAL A 76 -8.81 -9.69 18.40
CA VAL A 76 -9.35 -9.60 19.77
C VAL A 76 -9.87 -10.95 20.19
N ARG A 77 -9.43 -11.41 21.36
CA ARG A 77 -9.88 -12.66 21.97
C ARG A 77 -11.10 -12.42 22.86
N ASP A 78 -11.84 -13.50 23.10
CA ASP A 78 -13.03 -13.45 23.96
C ASP A 78 -12.73 -13.03 25.39
N ASN A 79 -11.51 -13.30 25.85
CA ASN A 79 -11.10 -12.93 27.21
C ASN A 79 -10.69 -11.46 27.37
N GLY A 80 -10.86 -10.64 26.33
CA GLY A 80 -10.55 -9.22 26.36
C GLY A 80 -9.09 -8.86 26.06
N THR A 81 -8.25 -9.85 25.75
CA THR A 81 -6.89 -9.58 25.28
C THR A 81 -6.86 -9.45 23.76
N ALA A 82 -5.83 -8.82 23.23
CA ALA A 82 -5.68 -8.68 21.79
C ALA A 82 -4.24 -8.97 21.37
N ASP A 83 -4.09 -9.51 20.18
CA ASP A 83 -2.82 -9.67 19.50
C ASP A 83 -2.73 -8.64 18.40
N CYS A 84 -1.58 -8.00 18.28
CA CYS A 84 -1.28 -7.04 17.25
C CYS A 84 -0.04 -7.47 16.49
N GLY A 85 0.09 -6.95 15.29
CA GLY A 85 1.27 -7.17 14.48
C GLY A 85 1.21 -6.35 13.21
N THR A 86 2.15 -6.61 12.34
CA THR A 86 2.27 -5.89 11.07
C THR A 86 2.53 -6.90 9.95
N VAL A 87 1.89 -6.68 8.82
CA VAL A 87 2.21 -7.36 7.58
C VAL A 87 2.77 -6.34 6.60
N ARG A 88 3.76 -6.78 5.84
CA ARG A 88 4.36 -5.95 4.80
C ARG A 88 3.85 -6.38 3.44
N VAL A 89 3.32 -5.42 2.69
CA VAL A 89 2.84 -5.61 1.33
C VAL A 89 3.81 -4.93 0.39
N ARG A 90 4.30 -5.65 -0.60
CA ARG A 90 5.36 -5.15 -1.46
C ARG A 90 5.18 -5.60 -2.90
N LEU A 91 5.34 -4.67 -3.83
CA LEU A 91 5.52 -4.99 -5.24
C LEU A 91 7.00 -5.26 -5.49
N LYS A 92 7.34 -6.48 -5.88
CA LYS A 92 8.74 -6.89 -6.08
C LYS A 92 9.41 -6.11 -7.20
N THR A 93 8.69 -5.86 -8.27
CA THR A 93 9.20 -5.14 -9.44
C THR A 93 8.17 -4.13 -9.93
N ARG A 94 8.59 -3.24 -10.83
CA ARG A 94 7.68 -2.30 -11.47
C ARG A 94 6.60 -2.99 -12.29
N LYS A 95 6.87 -4.19 -12.78
CA LYS A 95 5.96 -4.96 -13.63
C LYS A 95 5.05 -5.89 -12.84
N SER A 96 5.27 -6.03 -11.55
CA SER A 96 4.47 -6.91 -10.72
C SER A 96 3.03 -6.43 -10.65
N LYS A 97 2.10 -7.32 -10.96
CA LYS A 97 0.67 -7.05 -10.86
C LYS A 97 0.11 -7.38 -9.49
N ARG A 98 0.70 -8.38 -8.83
CA ARG A 98 0.27 -8.83 -7.51
C ARG A 98 1.35 -8.54 -6.49
N PRO A 99 1.00 -7.91 -5.39
CA PRO A 99 1.95 -7.71 -4.31
C PRO A 99 2.22 -9.01 -3.57
N SER A 100 3.42 -9.13 -3.02
CA SER A 100 3.74 -10.17 -2.04
C SER A 100 3.40 -9.65 -0.65
N VAL A 101 2.96 -10.54 0.23
CA VAL A 101 2.60 -10.20 1.60
C VAL A 101 3.30 -11.16 2.56
N HIS A 102 3.84 -10.63 3.64
CA HIS A 102 4.46 -11.44 4.68
C HIS A 102 4.37 -10.73 6.02
N TYR A 103 4.43 -11.50 7.09
CA TYR A 103 4.50 -10.92 8.43
C TYR A 103 5.81 -10.18 8.62
N ARG A 104 5.73 -9.03 9.25
CA ARG A 104 6.91 -8.25 9.62
C ARG A 104 7.15 -8.38 11.11
N GLY A 105 8.09 -9.27 11.45
CA GLY A 105 8.39 -9.54 12.84
C GLY A 105 7.33 -10.39 13.53
N ALA A 106 7.51 -10.61 14.82
CA ALA A 106 6.57 -11.36 15.65
C ALA A 106 5.41 -10.48 16.09
N GLY A 107 4.26 -11.11 16.31
CA GLY A 107 3.13 -10.43 16.92
C GLY A 107 3.38 -10.12 18.39
N PHE A 108 2.58 -9.24 18.96
CA PHE A 108 2.69 -8.83 20.36
C PHE A 108 1.31 -8.58 20.94
N MET A 109 1.21 -8.65 22.27
CA MET A 109 -0.03 -8.32 22.96
C MET A 109 -0.23 -6.80 22.98
N CYS A 110 -1.46 -6.38 22.75
CA CYS A 110 -1.82 -4.97 22.71
C CYS A 110 -3.17 -4.73 23.39
N ALA A 111 -3.55 -3.48 23.54
CA ALA A 111 -4.86 -3.12 24.04
C ALA A 111 -5.95 -3.51 23.04
N PRO A 112 -7.07 -4.07 23.51
CA PRO A 112 -8.16 -4.46 22.64
C PRO A 112 -8.88 -3.28 21.96
#